data_1fe77cf33076b1ff9a1c5cb497146d4a
#
_entry.id   1fe77cf33076b1ff9a1c5cb497146d4a
#
_cell.length_a   1.000
_cell.length_b   1.000
_cell.length_c   1.000
_cell.angle_alpha   90.00
_cell.angle_beta   90.00
_cell.angle_gamma   90.00
#
_symmetry.space_group_name_H-M   'P 1'
#
loop_
_entity.id
_entity.type
_entity.pdbx_description
1 polymer ?
#
loop_
_entity_poly.entity_id
_entity_poly.type
_entity_poly.pdbx_seq_one_letter_code
_entity_poly.pdbx_strand_id
1 'polypeptide(L)'
;MTGAGREAGVAWDRLRIAVVGGDERDPEIARLAAETGASVRAFGLPWPDAGVPGVTLAEDAHSAVADADYLLLPIPVGVGLDVYAPHCEQPIVGDGDFLGRLALGAHAFLGRATPEFRRVAEESGVTLHEYDPDRELMLLRASAIVEGALQLAIENTDITINDASVVVVGHGNIGSLLARRLLGLGARVHVAARNPIQRAGAYADGAIPVPLEELPELAPKLEMVFNTVPAQVVGRELLERLPRGSLVLDVAPPPDHADLDLAAELGHRAVWARGLGRRAPVTVGRSQWMGLRRYIEEIEREREERGAPDPDGARVGR
;
A
#
# COMPACT_ATOMS: atom_id res chain seq x y z
N MET A 1 34.57 31.30 -4.62
CA MET A 1 33.19 31.84 -4.58
C MET A 1 32.33 30.84 -5.35
N THR A 2 31.83 29.88 -4.63
CA THR A 2 30.99 28.79 -5.15
C THR A 2 29.53 29.29 -5.22
N GLY A 3 29.02 29.44 -6.43
CA GLY A 3 27.60 29.70 -6.66
C GLY A 3 26.79 28.53 -6.12
N ALA A 4 26.08 28.74 -5.03
CA ALA A 4 25.00 27.88 -4.60
C ALA A 4 23.93 27.96 -5.67
N GLY A 5 23.85 26.93 -6.53
CA GLY A 5 22.68 26.72 -7.36
C GLY A 5 21.47 26.65 -6.43
N ARG A 6 20.52 27.58 -6.57
CA ARG A 6 19.19 27.43 -6.00
C ARG A 6 18.63 26.13 -6.60
N GLU A 7 18.44 25.11 -5.77
CA GLU A 7 17.49 24.07 -6.10
C GLU A 7 16.15 24.78 -6.32
N ALA A 8 15.76 24.92 -7.57
CA ALA A 8 14.45 25.43 -7.91
C ALA A 8 13.45 24.40 -7.40
N GLY A 9 12.74 24.74 -6.34
CA GLY A 9 11.70 23.89 -5.78
C GLY A 9 10.49 23.87 -6.73
N VAL A 10 9.77 22.75 -6.78
CA VAL A 10 8.54 22.60 -7.57
C VAL A 10 7.57 23.77 -7.31
N ALA A 11 7.05 24.35 -8.37
CA ALA A 11 6.05 25.42 -8.31
C ALA A 11 4.65 24.83 -8.05
N TRP A 12 4.43 24.31 -6.85
CA TRP A 12 3.20 23.60 -6.44
C TRP A 12 1.93 24.43 -6.66
N ASP A 13 2.00 25.75 -6.48
CA ASP A 13 0.90 26.69 -6.67
C ASP A 13 0.35 26.74 -8.11
N ARG A 14 1.07 26.17 -9.07
CA ARG A 14 0.66 26.03 -10.47
C ARG A 14 0.05 24.68 -10.79
N LEU A 15 0.19 23.70 -9.89
CA LEU A 15 -0.25 22.34 -10.13
C LEU A 15 -1.71 22.15 -9.72
N ARG A 16 -2.43 21.38 -10.54
CA ARG A 16 -3.80 20.94 -10.28
C ARG A 16 -3.80 19.44 -10.04
N ILE A 17 -4.24 19.05 -8.87
CA ILE A 17 -4.24 17.66 -8.43
C ILE A 17 -5.68 17.21 -8.21
N ALA A 18 -6.07 16.11 -8.82
CA ALA A 18 -7.32 15.41 -8.56
C ALA A 18 -7.07 14.19 -7.66
N VAL A 19 -7.85 14.04 -6.58
CA VAL A 19 -7.87 12.84 -5.73
C VAL A 19 -9.23 12.20 -5.89
N VAL A 20 -9.29 11.03 -6.55
CA VAL A 20 -10.56 10.42 -6.93
C VAL A 20 -10.67 8.98 -6.42
N GLY A 21 -11.76 8.70 -5.73
CA GLY A 21 -12.00 7.42 -5.07
C GLY A 21 -11.19 7.25 -3.80
N GLY A 22 -11.21 6.04 -3.26
CA GLY A 22 -10.42 5.72 -2.08
C GLY A 22 -11.21 5.47 -0.81
N ASP A 23 -10.48 5.34 0.27
CA ASP A 23 -11.02 5.06 1.59
C ASP A 23 -10.49 6.07 2.63
N GLU A 24 -10.54 5.73 3.92
CA GLU A 24 -10.22 6.61 5.04
C GLU A 24 -8.80 7.22 4.99
N ARG A 25 -7.92 6.76 4.10
CA ARG A 25 -6.55 7.23 3.89
C ARG A 25 -6.48 8.45 2.96
N ASP A 26 -7.38 8.49 1.98
CA ASP A 26 -7.32 9.44 0.88
C ASP A 26 -7.63 10.89 1.27
N PRO A 27 -8.48 11.18 2.30
CA PRO A 27 -8.60 12.53 2.86
C PRO A 27 -7.28 13.12 3.36
N GLU A 28 -6.43 12.30 4.00
CA GLU A 28 -5.11 12.77 4.45
C GLU A 28 -4.15 13.02 3.28
N ILE A 29 -4.21 12.20 2.23
CA ILE A 29 -3.45 12.42 0.99
C ILE A 29 -3.86 13.75 0.35
N ALA A 30 -5.17 13.99 0.18
CA ALA A 30 -5.70 15.21 -0.39
C ALA A 30 -5.31 16.45 0.43
N ARG A 31 -5.41 16.37 1.77
CA ARG A 31 -5.02 17.43 2.70
C ARG A 31 -3.53 17.79 2.55
N LEU A 32 -2.66 16.78 2.54
CA LEU A 32 -1.21 16.98 2.41
C LEU A 32 -0.82 17.50 1.03
N ALA A 33 -1.53 17.09 -0.02
CA ALA A 33 -1.37 17.66 -1.35
C ALA A 33 -1.72 19.15 -1.36
N ALA A 34 -2.82 19.56 -0.71
CA ALA A 34 -3.22 20.96 -0.62
C ALA A 34 -2.23 21.80 0.21
N GLU A 35 -1.60 21.23 1.25
CA GLU A 35 -0.58 21.93 2.06
C GLU A 35 0.66 22.33 1.26
N THR A 36 0.91 21.72 0.10
CA THR A 36 1.99 22.19 -0.80
C THR A 36 1.69 23.51 -1.48
N GLY A 37 0.44 23.97 -1.49
CA GLY A 37 -0.06 25.09 -2.25
C GLY A 37 -0.72 24.72 -3.57
N ALA A 38 -0.73 23.44 -3.97
CA ALA A 38 -1.40 22.96 -5.17
C ALA A 38 -2.93 23.15 -5.09
N SER A 39 -3.56 23.36 -6.23
CA SER A 39 -5.02 23.36 -6.35
C SER A 39 -5.52 21.91 -6.32
N VAL A 40 -6.20 21.51 -5.25
CA VAL A 40 -6.65 20.12 -5.06
C VAL A 40 -8.16 20.02 -5.14
N ARG A 41 -8.65 19.13 -6.01
CA ARG A 41 -10.06 18.72 -6.07
C ARG A 41 -10.17 17.24 -5.71
N ALA A 42 -11.24 16.91 -4.99
CA ALA A 42 -11.46 15.53 -4.55
C ALA A 42 -12.91 15.09 -4.81
N PHE A 43 -13.08 13.79 -5.12
CA PHE A 43 -14.40 13.16 -5.26
C PHE A 43 -14.32 11.66 -4.91
N GLY A 44 -15.38 11.13 -4.29
CA GLY A 44 -15.55 9.70 -4.09
C GLY A 44 -14.74 9.08 -2.96
N LEU A 45 -14.17 9.91 -2.10
CA LEU A 45 -13.51 9.50 -0.86
C LEU A 45 -14.38 9.88 0.36
N PRO A 46 -14.15 9.29 1.55
CA PRO A 46 -14.85 9.70 2.75
C PRO A 46 -14.65 11.18 3.01
N TRP A 47 -15.76 11.93 3.13
CA TRP A 47 -15.70 13.37 3.31
C TRP A 47 -16.09 13.75 4.75
N PRO A 48 -15.17 14.30 5.56
CA PRO A 48 -15.48 14.74 6.91
C PRO A 48 -16.49 15.90 6.91
N ASP A 49 -17.35 15.98 7.93
CA ASP A 49 -18.31 17.09 8.06
C ASP A 49 -17.66 18.48 8.06
N ALA A 50 -16.46 18.58 8.65
CA ALA A 50 -15.67 19.81 8.65
C ALA A 50 -14.95 20.11 7.32
N GLY A 51 -15.10 19.23 6.32
CA GLY A 51 -14.34 19.29 5.07
C GLY A 51 -12.89 18.83 5.23
N VAL A 52 -12.17 18.85 4.12
CA VAL A 52 -10.71 18.62 4.10
C VAL A 52 -10.02 19.96 3.83
N PRO A 53 -9.18 20.46 4.75
CA PRO A 53 -8.56 21.78 4.63
C PRO A 53 -7.80 21.97 3.31
N GLY A 54 -8.10 23.04 2.59
CA GLY A 54 -7.45 23.40 1.33
C GLY A 54 -7.89 22.59 0.10
N VAL A 55 -8.83 21.63 0.27
CA VAL A 55 -9.34 20.77 -0.79
C VAL A 55 -10.74 21.18 -1.20
N THR A 56 -11.02 21.23 -2.48
CA THR A 56 -12.35 21.48 -3.02
C THR A 56 -13.05 20.15 -3.30
N LEU A 57 -14.21 19.93 -2.68
CA LEU A 57 -15.08 18.81 -3.02
C LEU A 57 -15.72 19.07 -4.38
N ALA A 58 -15.50 18.20 -5.34
CA ALA A 58 -16.11 18.27 -6.66
C ALA A 58 -17.53 17.69 -6.65
N GLU A 59 -18.36 18.13 -7.60
CA GLU A 59 -19.76 17.66 -7.73
C GLU A 59 -19.83 16.21 -8.22
N ASP A 60 -18.88 15.83 -9.07
CA ASP A 60 -18.74 14.49 -9.63
C ASP A 60 -17.28 14.16 -9.98
N ALA A 61 -17.04 12.90 -10.41
CA ALA A 61 -15.71 12.43 -10.76
C ALA A 61 -15.11 13.20 -11.96
N HIS A 62 -15.94 13.56 -12.94
CA HIS A 62 -15.50 14.28 -14.14
C HIS A 62 -15.06 15.73 -13.83
N SER A 63 -15.81 16.42 -12.97
CA SER A 63 -15.44 17.77 -12.51
C SER A 63 -14.18 17.76 -11.63
N ALA A 64 -13.97 16.67 -10.89
CA ALA A 64 -12.74 16.50 -10.11
C ALA A 64 -11.49 16.45 -11.00
N VAL A 65 -11.52 15.68 -12.09
CA VAL A 65 -10.38 15.46 -12.97
C VAL A 65 -10.20 16.53 -14.06
N ALA A 66 -11.20 17.41 -14.30
CA ALA A 66 -11.14 18.40 -15.37
C ALA A 66 -9.86 19.24 -15.30
N ASP A 67 -9.05 19.22 -16.36
CA ASP A 67 -7.77 19.92 -16.49
C ASP A 67 -6.73 19.62 -15.39
N ALA A 68 -6.86 18.52 -14.63
CA ALA A 68 -5.86 18.16 -13.62
C ALA A 68 -4.56 17.68 -14.28
N ASP A 69 -3.44 18.14 -13.74
CA ASP A 69 -2.09 17.76 -14.17
C ASP A 69 -1.69 16.40 -13.58
N TYR A 70 -2.23 16.11 -12.38
CA TYR A 70 -2.00 14.88 -11.63
C TYR A 70 -3.30 14.28 -11.13
N LEU A 71 -3.50 12.99 -11.38
CA LEU A 71 -4.61 12.20 -10.85
C LEU A 71 -4.08 11.19 -9.83
N LEU A 72 -4.55 11.27 -8.60
CA LEU A 72 -4.23 10.32 -7.54
C LEU A 72 -5.43 9.39 -7.35
N LEU A 73 -5.19 8.10 -7.60
CA LEU A 73 -6.15 7.02 -7.44
C LEU A 73 -5.76 6.12 -6.26
N PRO A 74 -6.69 5.40 -5.65
CA PRO A 74 -6.43 4.57 -4.46
C PRO A 74 -5.53 3.37 -4.75
N ILE A 75 -4.94 2.80 -3.69
CA ILE A 75 -4.12 1.58 -3.78
C ILE A 75 -4.94 0.38 -4.24
N PRO A 76 -6.12 0.06 -3.68
CA PRO A 76 -6.95 -0.95 -4.27
C PRO A 76 -7.54 -0.40 -5.56
N VAL A 77 -7.07 -0.91 -6.68
CA VAL A 77 -7.74 -0.67 -7.97
C VAL A 77 -9.02 -1.50 -8.00
N GLY A 78 -10.06 -0.95 -8.58
CA GLY A 78 -11.29 -1.68 -8.85
C GLY A 78 -11.09 -2.85 -9.82
N VAL A 79 -12.18 -3.44 -10.27
CA VAL A 79 -12.18 -4.48 -11.29
C VAL A 79 -12.37 -3.84 -12.66
N GLY A 80 -11.60 -4.25 -13.65
CA GLY A 80 -11.71 -3.66 -14.99
C GLY A 80 -11.34 -2.18 -15.01
N LEU A 81 -12.29 -1.30 -15.30
CA LEU A 81 -12.14 0.15 -15.30
C LEU A 81 -12.67 0.83 -14.04
N ASP A 82 -13.26 0.08 -13.10
CA ASP A 82 -13.84 0.67 -11.90
C ASP A 82 -12.72 1.22 -10.98
N VAL A 83 -12.92 2.43 -10.50
CA VAL A 83 -12.10 3.03 -9.44
C VAL A 83 -12.66 2.61 -8.09
N TYR A 84 -11.79 2.15 -7.19
CA TYR A 84 -12.19 1.78 -5.83
C TYR A 84 -12.71 3.00 -5.07
N ALA A 85 -14.01 3.05 -4.82
CA ALA A 85 -14.69 4.15 -4.13
C ALA A 85 -15.85 3.63 -3.28
N PRO A 86 -15.59 2.93 -2.15
CA PRO A 86 -16.60 2.27 -1.35
C PRO A 86 -17.62 3.23 -0.70
N HIS A 87 -17.33 4.52 -0.69
CA HIS A 87 -18.20 5.57 -0.15
C HIS A 87 -19.03 6.29 -1.22
N CYS A 88 -18.93 5.87 -2.50
CA CYS A 88 -19.77 6.38 -3.57
C CYS A 88 -21.00 5.49 -3.77
N GLU A 89 -22.16 6.11 -3.94
CA GLU A 89 -23.39 5.39 -4.32
C GLU A 89 -23.32 4.81 -5.74
N GLN A 90 -22.64 5.53 -6.63
CA GLN A 90 -22.47 5.12 -8.03
C GLN A 90 -21.00 4.79 -8.31
N PRO A 91 -20.73 3.75 -9.13
CA PRO A 91 -19.38 3.42 -9.53
C PRO A 91 -18.70 4.60 -10.26
N ILE A 92 -17.42 4.80 -9.98
CA ILE A 92 -16.56 5.70 -10.77
C ILE A 92 -15.85 4.84 -11.80
N VAL A 93 -16.03 5.15 -13.08
CA VAL A 93 -15.44 4.40 -14.18
C VAL A 93 -14.28 5.19 -14.78
N GLY A 94 -13.08 4.62 -14.76
CA GLY A 94 -11.86 5.22 -15.33
C GLY A 94 -11.75 4.97 -16.84
N ASP A 95 -12.77 5.37 -17.58
CA ASP A 95 -12.83 5.21 -19.04
C ASP A 95 -12.16 6.38 -19.80
N GLY A 96 -12.25 6.34 -21.13
CA GLY A 96 -11.67 7.37 -21.99
C GLY A 96 -12.28 8.76 -21.82
N ASP A 97 -13.58 8.88 -21.43
CA ASP A 97 -14.20 10.17 -21.15
C ASP A 97 -13.67 10.75 -19.84
N PHE A 98 -13.51 9.90 -18.82
CA PHE A 98 -12.94 10.29 -17.54
C PHE A 98 -11.47 10.74 -17.67
N LEU A 99 -10.61 9.90 -18.27
CA LEU A 99 -9.19 10.19 -18.42
C LEU A 99 -8.91 11.30 -19.45
N GLY A 100 -9.74 11.41 -20.49
CA GLY A 100 -9.62 12.44 -21.51
C GLY A 100 -9.91 13.86 -21.03
N ARG A 101 -10.44 14.04 -19.80
CA ARG A 101 -10.66 15.37 -19.18
C ARG A 101 -9.44 15.89 -18.44
N LEU A 102 -8.43 15.07 -18.23
CA LEU A 102 -7.16 15.50 -17.65
C LEU A 102 -6.42 16.48 -18.57
N ALA A 103 -5.50 17.22 -18.03
CA ALA A 103 -4.62 18.07 -18.82
C ALA A 103 -3.79 17.25 -19.81
N LEU A 104 -3.41 17.86 -20.93
CA LEU A 104 -2.50 17.23 -21.90
C LEU A 104 -1.17 16.86 -21.23
N GLY A 105 -0.78 15.59 -21.35
CA GLY A 105 0.42 15.07 -20.73
C GLY A 105 0.31 14.92 -19.21
N ALA A 106 -0.90 14.71 -18.71
CA ALA A 106 -1.16 14.43 -17.29
C ALA A 106 -0.59 13.07 -16.86
N HIS A 107 -0.33 12.96 -15.56
CA HIS A 107 0.14 11.74 -14.92
C HIS A 107 -0.91 11.22 -13.95
N ALA A 108 -1.14 9.89 -13.96
CA ALA A 108 -2.03 9.25 -13.01
C ALA A 108 -1.25 8.25 -12.15
N PHE A 109 -1.48 8.32 -10.85
CA PHE A 109 -0.86 7.47 -9.84
C PHE A 109 -1.89 6.52 -9.26
N LEU A 110 -1.57 5.24 -9.20
CA LEU A 110 -2.43 4.21 -8.65
C LEU A 110 -1.59 3.06 -8.08
N GLY A 111 -2.20 2.22 -7.23
CA GLY A 111 -1.49 1.08 -6.67
C GLY A 111 -1.00 0.12 -7.76
N ARG A 112 -1.94 -0.40 -8.55
CA ARG A 112 -1.68 -1.28 -9.70
C ARG A 112 -2.80 -1.13 -10.73
N ALA A 113 -2.45 -0.97 -12.01
CA ALA A 113 -3.42 -0.88 -13.09
C ALA A 113 -3.87 -2.26 -13.57
N THR A 114 -5.15 -2.38 -13.92
CA THR A 114 -5.65 -3.51 -14.70
C THR A 114 -5.16 -3.39 -16.16
N PRO A 115 -5.14 -4.48 -16.94
CA PRO A 115 -4.79 -4.40 -18.35
C PRO A 115 -5.70 -3.42 -19.14
N GLU A 116 -7.00 -3.41 -18.80
CA GLU A 116 -7.99 -2.55 -19.42
C GLU A 116 -7.73 -1.07 -19.10
N PHE A 117 -7.48 -0.75 -17.82
CA PHE A 117 -7.20 0.62 -17.40
C PHE A 117 -5.91 1.15 -18.03
N ARG A 118 -4.88 0.29 -18.14
CA ARG A 118 -3.60 0.64 -18.77
C ARG A 118 -3.77 1.00 -20.24
N ARG A 119 -4.56 0.20 -20.98
CA ARG A 119 -4.88 0.46 -22.40
C ARG A 119 -5.63 1.81 -22.56
N VAL A 120 -6.64 2.05 -21.74
CA VAL A 120 -7.42 3.30 -21.81
C VAL A 120 -6.58 4.53 -21.48
N ALA A 121 -5.68 4.43 -20.50
CA ALA A 121 -4.77 5.51 -20.15
C ALA A 121 -3.80 5.84 -21.29
N GLU A 122 -3.24 4.82 -21.96
CA GLU A 122 -2.38 4.98 -23.13
C GLU A 122 -3.14 5.64 -24.30
N GLU A 123 -4.35 5.18 -24.60
CA GLU A 123 -5.24 5.76 -25.63
C GLU A 123 -5.62 7.22 -25.33
N SER A 124 -5.72 7.59 -24.04
CA SER A 124 -6.02 8.95 -23.58
C SER A 124 -4.78 9.84 -23.44
N GLY A 125 -3.58 9.33 -23.71
CA GLY A 125 -2.33 10.08 -23.56
C GLY A 125 -1.93 10.38 -22.10
N VAL A 126 -2.42 9.60 -21.14
CA VAL A 126 -2.14 9.73 -19.70
C VAL A 126 -1.00 8.79 -19.31
N THR A 127 0.05 9.33 -18.67
CA THR A 127 1.16 8.52 -18.17
C THR A 127 0.80 7.89 -16.82
N LEU A 128 0.84 6.54 -16.74
CA LEU A 128 0.56 5.82 -15.50
C LEU A 128 1.82 5.57 -14.67
N HIS A 129 1.67 5.75 -13.36
CA HIS A 129 2.67 5.40 -12.34
C HIS A 129 2.07 4.42 -11.35
N GLU A 130 2.59 3.18 -11.35
CA GLU A 130 2.16 2.15 -10.41
C GLU A 130 3.11 2.12 -9.21
N TYR A 131 2.60 2.43 -8.02
CA TYR A 131 3.42 2.56 -6.83
C TYR A 131 3.24 1.43 -5.79
N ASP A 132 2.35 0.45 -6.04
CA ASP A 132 2.23 -0.71 -5.15
C ASP A 132 3.53 -1.53 -5.04
N PRO A 133 4.35 -1.66 -6.11
CA PRO A 133 5.66 -2.32 -6.01
C PRO A 133 6.74 -1.50 -5.29
N ASP A 134 6.50 -0.23 -4.99
CA ASP A 134 7.49 0.63 -4.33
C ASP A 134 7.81 0.10 -2.93
N ARG A 135 9.07 -0.32 -2.76
CA ARG A 135 9.54 -0.95 -1.53
C ARG A 135 9.57 0.03 -0.35
N GLU A 136 9.88 1.29 -0.59
CA GLU A 136 9.90 2.32 0.46
C GLU A 136 8.49 2.54 1.00
N LEU A 137 7.50 2.71 0.10
CA LEU A 137 6.11 2.85 0.48
C LEU A 137 5.57 1.62 1.21
N MET A 138 5.97 0.42 0.77
CA MET A 138 5.62 -0.81 1.48
C MET A 138 6.18 -0.85 2.89
N LEU A 139 7.41 -0.43 3.10
CA LEU A 139 8.03 -0.39 4.43
C LEU A 139 7.37 0.65 5.34
N LEU A 140 7.06 1.84 4.81
CA LEU A 140 6.40 2.91 5.55
C LEU A 140 5.00 2.50 6.03
N ARG A 141 4.20 1.81 5.20
CA ARG A 141 2.86 1.33 5.56
C ARG A 141 2.86 0.02 6.38
N ALA A 142 3.98 -0.72 6.40
CA ALA A 142 4.09 -2.00 7.09
C ALA A 142 3.77 -1.91 8.58
N SER A 143 4.11 -0.80 9.24
CA SER A 143 3.83 -0.60 10.67
C SER A 143 2.33 -0.69 10.97
N ALA A 144 1.48 -0.02 10.18
CA ALA A 144 0.04 -0.06 10.37
C ALA A 144 -0.55 -1.47 10.14
N ILE A 145 -0.02 -2.20 9.15
CA ILE A 145 -0.42 -3.58 8.86
C ILE A 145 -0.05 -4.49 10.03
N VAL A 146 1.17 -4.39 10.54
CA VAL A 146 1.66 -5.21 11.65
C VAL A 146 0.90 -4.93 12.94
N GLU A 147 0.64 -3.66 13.26
CA GLU A 147 -0.18 -3.30 14.42
C GLU A 147 -1.61 -3.85 14.31
N GLY A 148 -2.20 -3.79 13.11
CA GLY A 148 -3.51 -4.40 12.87
C GLY A 148 -3.50 -5.93 13.00
N ALA A 149 -2.44 -6.60 12.55
CA ALA A 149 -2.29 -8.04 12.75
C ALA A 149 -2.16 -8.40 14.25
N LEU A 150 -1.42 -7.62 15.02
CA LEU A 150 -1.31 -7.80 16.48
C LEU A 150 -2.63 -7.53 17.19
N GLN A 151 -3.38 -6.50 16.80
CA GLN A 151 -4.71 -6.23 17.32
C GLN A 151 -5.64 -7.43 17.10
N LEU A 152 -5.70 -7.94 15.86
CA LEU A 152 -6.53 -9.10 15.54
C LEU A 152 -6.06 -10.36 16.30
N ALA A 153 -4.77 -10.54 16.51
CA ALA A 153 -4.27 -11.66 17.32
C ALA A 153 -4.75 -11.57 18.77
N ILE A 154 -4.70 -10.40 19.37
CA ILE A 154 -5.19 -10.18 20.75
C ILE A 154 -6.69 -10.38 20.84
N GLU A 155 -7.46 -9.85 19.88
CA GLU A 155 -8.93 -9.96 19.86
C GLU A 155 -9.45 -11.37 19.60
N ASN A 156 -8.65 -12.21 18.92
CA ASN A 156 -9.04 -13.56 18.52
C ASN A 156 -8.35 -14.67 19.30
N THR A 157 -7.72 -14.36 20.45
CA THR A 157 -7.12 -15.38 21.32
C THR A 157 -7.47 -15.11 22.79
N ASP A 158 -7.46 -16.14 23.60
CA ASP A 158 -7.67 -16.04 25.06
C ASP A 158 -6.35 -16.10 25.83
N ILE A 159 -5.21 -16.05 25.11
CA ILE A 159 -3.86 -16.10 25.68
C ILE A 159 -3.12 -14.80 25.38
N THR A 160 -2.10 -14.51 26.18
CA THR A 160 -1.19 -13.39 25.91
C THR A 160 -0.23 -13.74 24.76
N ILE A 161 0.23 -12.72 24.05
CA ILE A 161 1.33 -12.88 23.10
C ILE A 161 2.63 -13.21 23.83
N ASN A 162 2.82 -12.70 25.05
CA ASN A 162 3.96 -13.04 25.88
C ASN A 162 3.97 -14.54 26.18
N ASP A 163 5.11 -15.18 25.99
CA ASP A 163 5.36 -16.63 26.08
C ASP A 163 4.62 -17.49 25.04
N ALA A 164 3.76 -16.94 24.21
CA ALA A 164 3.10 -17.68 23.15
C ALA A 164 4.11 -18.23 22.14
N SER A 165 3.86 -19.46 21.69
CA SER A 165 4.63 -20.08 20.61
C SER A 165 3.99 -19.73 19.27
N VAL A 166 4.67 -18.90 18.49
CA VAL A 166 4.13 -18.34 17.25
C VAL A 166 5.02 -18.65 16.05
N VAL A 167 4.42 -18.79 14.87
CA VAL A 167 5.17 -18.83 13.64
C VAL A 167 4.74 -17.68 12.70
N VAL A 168 5.72 -17.00 12.12
CA VAL A 168 5.52 -16.09 10.99
C VAL A 168 5.99 -16.81 9.73
N VAL A 169 5.08 -17.04 8.80
CA VAL A 169 5.37 -17.63 7.50
C VAL A 169 5.77 -16.51 6.55
N GLY A 170 7.03 -16.52 6.12
CA GLY A 170 7.66 -15.47 5.33
C GLY A 170 8.47 -14.47 6.17
N HIS A 171 9.56 -13.96 5.59
CA HIS A 171 10.43 -12.94 6.18
C HIS A 171 10.70 -11.83 5.14
N GLY A 172 9.60 -11.31 4.57
CA GLY A 172 9.59 -10.15 3.70
C GLY A 172 9.38 -8.85 4.50
N ASN A 173 8.94 -7.77 3.83
CA ASN A 173 8.73 -6.46 4.47
C ASN A 173 7.78 -6.52 5.68
N ILE A 174 6.66 -7.23 5.54
CA ILE A 174 5.67 -7.40 6.62
C ILE A 174 6.15 -8.43 7.64
N GLY A 175 6.52 -9.65 7.17
CA GLY A 175 6.89 -10.75 8.06
C GLY A 175 8.07 -10.44 8.97
N SER A 176 9.11 -9.76 8.47
CA SER A 176 10.26 -9.40 9.29
C SER A 176 9.92 -8.37 10.37
N LEU A 177 9.08 -7.38 10.05
CA LEU A 177 8.63 -6.39 11.03
C LEU A 177 7.71 -7.04 12.07
N LEU A 178 6.78 -7.91 11.65
CA LEU A 178 5.89 -8.64 12.54
C LEU A 178 6.67 -9.54 13.50
N ALA A 179 7.65 -10.30 13.00
CA ALA A 179 8.50 -11.14 13.83
C ALA A 179 9.23 -10.34 14.92
N ARG A 180 9.83 -9.20 14.56
CA ARG A 180 10.48 -8.32 15.55
C ARG A 180 9.51 -7.75 16.59
N ARG A 181 8.28 -7.40 16.21
CA ARG A 181 7.27 -6.91 17.16
C ARG A 181 6.81 -8.01 18.11
N LEU A 182 6.57 -9.22 17.60
CA LEU A 182 6.20 -10.39 18.42
C LEU A 182 7.32 -10.76 19.41
N LEU A 183 8.60 -10.74 18.98
CA LEU A 183 9.75 -10.90 19.87
C LEU A 183 9.77 -9.84 20.97
N GLY A 184 9.54 -8.56 20.60
CA GLY A 184 9.47 -7.47 21.56
C GLY A 184 8.31 -7.58 22.57
N LEU A 185 7.25 -8.30 22.23
CA LEU A 185 6.15 -8.65 23.13
C LEU A 185 6.41 -9.93 23.95
N GLY A 186 7.59 -10.55 23.83
CA GLY A 186 7.98 -11.71 24.61
C GLY A 186 7.50 -13.05 24.05
N ALA A 187 7.06 -13.12 22.79
CA ALA A 187 6.68 -14.39 22.16
C ALA A 187 7.92 -15.24 21.81
N ARG A 188 7.73 -16.55 21.75
CA ARG A 188 8.67 -17.50 21.15
C ARG A 188 8.40 -17.55 19.64
N VAL A 189 9.16 -16.77 18.87
CA VAL A 189 8.89 -16.55 17.46
C VAL A 189 9.70 -17.50 16.58
N HIS A 190 9.00 -18.31 15.80
CA HIS A 190 9.55 -19.07 14.69
C HIS A 190 9.31 -18.31 13.39
N VAL A 191 10.25 -18.39 12.45
CA VAL A 191 10.08 -17.82 11.10
C VAL A 191 10.29 -18.91 10.07
N ALA A 192 9.23 -19.27 9.36
CA ALA A 192 9.28 -20.27 8.31
C ALA A 192 9.50 -19.62 6.93
N ALA A 193 10.58 -19.98 6.23
CA ALA A 193 10.87 -19.44 4.91
C ALA A 193 11.67 -20.42 4.04
N ARG A 194 11.41 -20.41 2.72
CA ARG A 194 12.18 -21.19 1.73
C ARG A 194 13.60 -20.65 1.58
N ASN A 195 13.74 -19.34 1.49
CA ASN A 195 15.00 -18.67 1.19
C ASN A 195 15.94 -18.70 2.41
N PRO A 196 17.15 -19.28 2.30
CA PRO A 196 18.11 -19.34 3.40
C PRO A 196 18.57 -17.96 3.87
N ILE A 197 18.59 -16.94 2.99
CA ILE A 197 18.94 -15.56 3.37
C ILE A 197 17.84 -14.98 4.30
N GLN A 198 16.57 -15.27 4.01
CA GLN A 198 15.47 -14.86 4.89
C GLN A 198 15.55 -15.55 6.25
N ARG A 199 15.90 -16.85 6.29
CA ARG A 199 16.11 -17.58 7.55
C ARG A 199 17.30 -17.03 8.34
N ALA A 200 18.40 -16.69 7.67
CA ALA A 200 19.54 -16.04 8.31
C ALA A 200 19.18 -14.65 8.87
N GLY A 201 18.37 -13.86 8.15
CA GLY A 201 17.82 -12.60 8.64
C GLY A 201 16.94 -12.79 9.87
N ALA A 202 16.05 -13.77 9.86
CA ALA A 202 15.21 -14.11 11.00
C ALA A 202 16.05 -14.50 12.24
N TYR A 203 17.11 -15.28 12.05
CA TYR A 203 18.06 -15.62 13.13
C TYR A 203 18.74 -14.37 13.68
N ALA A 204 19.19 -13.47 12.81
CA ALA A 204 19.83 -12.22 13.23
C ALA A 204 18.87 -11.30 14.00
N ASP A 205 17.57 -11.35 13.69
CA ASP A 205 16.51 -10.63 14.40
C ASP A 205 16.16 -11.29 15.76
N GLY A 206 16.72 -12.48 16.09
CA GLY A 206 16.47 -13.22 17.34
C GLY A 206 15.32 -14.24 17.25
N ALA A 207 14.76 -14.47 16.07
CA ALA A 207 13.77 -15.52 15.87
C ALA A 207 14.40 -16.89 15.59
N ILE A 208 13.62 -17.95 15.74
CA ILE A 208 14.03 -19.32 15.43
C ILE A 208 13.72 -19.60 13.96
N PRO A 209 14.73 -19.72 13.08
CA PRO A 209 14.49 -19.97 11.67
C PRO A 209 14.08 -21.42 11.44
N VAL A 210 13.09 -21.62 10.58
CA VAL A 210 12.56 -22.95 10.23
C VAL A 210 12.53 -23.07 8.70
N PRO A 211 13.08 -24.14 8.10
CA PRO A 211 12.81 -24.47 6.71
C PRO A 211 11.30 -24.65 6.49
N LEU A 212 10.79 -24.18 5.38
CA LEU A 212 9.34 -24.22 5.14
C LEU A 212 8.78 -25.65 5.14
N GLU A 213 9.56 -26.58 4.65
CA GLU A 213 9.27 -28.02 4.63
C GLU A 213 9.17 -28.67 6.01
N GLU A 214 9.80 -28.09 7.03
CA GLU A 214 9.76 -28.57 8.42
C GLU A 214 8.61 -27.94 9.24
N LEU A 215 7.86 -26.99 8.64
CA LEU A 215 6.78 -26.31 9.34
C LEU A 215 5.68 -27.24 9.89
N PRO A 216 5.25 -28.32 9.18
CA PRO A 216 4.26 -29.25 9.71
C PRO A 216 4.73 -30.01 10.96
N GLU A 217 6.03 -30.23 11.12
CA GLU A 217 6.58 -30.92 12.32
C GLU A 217 6.57 -30.01 13.56
N LEU A 218 6.66 -28.68 13.32
CA LEU A 218 6.57 -27.68 14.37
C LEU A 218 5.12 -27.45 14.84
N ALA A 219 4.14 -27.70 13.98
CA ALA A 219 2.73 -27.37 14.20
C ALA A 219 2.16 -27.76 15.57
N PRO A 220 2.44 -28.96 16.16
CA PRO A 220 1.88 -29.33 17.47
C PRO A 220 2.28 -28.42 18.64
N LYS A 221 3.25 -27.54 18.44
CA LYS A 221 3.75 -26.60 19.45
C LYS A 221 3.27 -25.17 19.24
N LEU A 222 2.54 -24.89 18.14
CA LEU A 222 2.17 -23.53 17.74
C LEU A 222 0.79 -23.16 18.26
N GLU A 223 0.69 -21.98 18.84
CA GLU A 223 -0.56 -21.39 19.31
C GLU A 223 -1.10 -20.36 18.29
N MET A 224 -0.19 -19.73 17.52
CA MET A 224 -0.57 -18.74 16.50
C MET A 224 0.28 -18.94 15.24
N VAL A 225 -0.38 -18.86 14.08
CA VAL A 225 0.21 -18.88 12.74
C VAL A 225 -0.13 -17.57 12.04
N PHE A 226 0.90 -16.83 11.64
CA PHE A 226 0.76 -15.60 10.84
C PHE A 226 1.29 -15.86 9.43
N ASN A 227 0.39 -15.93 8.45
CA ASN A 227 0.80 -16.03 7.04
C ASN A 227 1.02 -14.65 6.44
N THR A 228 2.22 -14.42 5.86
CA THR A 228 2.57 -13.16 5.18
C THR A 228 2.98 -13.39 3.72
N VAL A 229 2.86 -14.61 3.22
CA VAL A 229 3.23 -14.95 1.84
C VAL A 229 1.99 -15.20 0.97
N PRO A 230 1.94 -14.67 -0.26
CA PRO A 230 0.84 -14.89 -1.19
C PRO A 230 1.02 -16.26 -1.89
N ALA A 231 0.94 -17.34 -1.11
CA ALA A 231 1.01 -18.71 -1.60
C ALA A 231 0.34 -19.64 -0.58
N GLN A 232 -0.25 -20.73 -1.05
CA GLN A 232 -0.96 -21.71 -0.24
C GLN A 232 0.01 -22.63 0.53
N VAL A 233 0.79 -22.04 1.44
CA VAL A 233 1.77 -22.76 2.29
C VAL A 233 1.20 -23.17 3.66
N VAL A 234 0.13 -22.51 4.09
CA VAL A 234 -0.63 -22.85 5.30
C VAL A 234 -1.84 -23.69 4.85
N GLY A 235 -1.61 -24.95 4.64
CA GLY A 235 -2.60 -25.90 4.13
C GLY A 235 -2.83 -27.09 5.09
N ARG A 236 -3.54 -28.11 4.59
CA ARG A 236 -4.04 -29.27 5.34
C ARG A 236 -3.00 -29.90 6.27
N GLU A 237 -1.80 -30.19 5.76
CA GLU A 237 -0.78 -30.91 6.52
C GLU A 237 -0.35 -30.16 7.79
N LEU A 238 -0.26 -28.83 7.72
CA LEU A 238 0.02 -27.98 8.88
C LEU A 238 -1.21 -27.90 9.80
N LEU A 239 -2.39 -27.59 9.22
CA LEU A 239 -3.61 -27.29 9.97
C LEU A 239 -4.11 -28.48 10.78
N GLU A 240 -4.02 -29.70 10.26
CA GLU A 240 -4.41 -30.93 10.98
C GLU A 240 -3.53 -31.24 12.20
N ARG A 241 -2.31 -30.67 12.24
CA ARG A 241 -1.35 -30.90 13.34
C ARG A 241 -1.35 -29.79 14.38
N LEU A 242 -1.99 -28.65 14.09
CA LEU A 242 -2.10 -27.56 15.07
C LEU A 242 -2.96 -27.96 16.27
N PRO A 243 -2.66 -27.51 17.49
CA PRO A 243 -3.56 -27.62 18.61
C PRO A 243 -4.92 -26.97 18.28
N ARG A 244 -5.99 -27.64 18.65
CA ARG A 244 -7.34 -27.13 18.40
C ARG A 244 -7.53 -25.76 19.06
N GLY A 245 -8.13 -24.82 18.33
CA GLY A 245 -8.31 -23.44 18.79
C GLY A 245 -7.12 -22.53 18.55
N SER A 246 -6.04 -23.00 17.92
CA SER A 246 -4.93 -22.13 17.50
C SER A 246 -5.42 -21.04 16.57
N LEU A 247 -4.78 -19.86 16.61
CA LEU A 247 -5.04 -18.77 15.69
C LEU A 247 -4.32 -19.01 14.35
N VAL A 248 -5.06 -18.88 13.25
CA VAL A 248 -4.50 -18.81 11.88
C VAL A 248 -4.90 -17.47 11.29
N LEU A 249 -3.94 -16.55 11.21
CA LEU A 249 -4.16 -15.19 10.74
C LEU A 249 -3.40 -14.96 9.43
N ASP A 250 -4.13 -14.58 8.37
CA ASP A 250 -3.56 -14.33 7.06
C ASP A 250 -3.57 -12.85 6.71
N VAL A 251 -2.39 -12.27 6.49
CA VAL A 251 -2.19 -10.88 6.04
C VAL A 251 -1.74 -10.79 4.58
N ALA A 252 -1.61 -11.93 3.90
CA ALA A 252 -1.18 -11.97 2.51
C ALA A 252 -2.22 -11.36 1.57
N PRO A 253 -1.80 -10.70 0.48
CA PRO A 253 -2.72 -10.24 -0.54
C PRO A 253 -3.27 -11.43 -1.36
N PRO A 254 -4.50 -11.32 -1.91
CA PRO A 254 -5.02 -12.32 -2.83
C PRO A 254 -4.13 -12.45 -4.10
N PRO A 255 -4.27 -13.52 -4.92
CA PRO A 255 -5.31 -14.54 -4.84
C PRO A 255 -5.00 -15.70 -3.89
N ASP A 256 -3.74 -15.99 -3.64
CA ASP A 256 -3.33 -17.15 -2.84
C ASP A 256 -3.13 -16.74 -1.38
N HIS A 257 -3.70 -17.52 -0.47
CA HIS A 257 -3.68 -17.29 0.97
C HIS A 257 -3.70 -18.62 1.73
N ALA A 258 -3.66 -18.58 3.07
CA ALA A 258 -3.87 -19.73 3.93
C ALA A 258 -5.25 -20.38 3.68
N ASP A 259 -5.36 -21.69 3.88
CA ASP A 259 -6.64 -22.40 3.79
C ASP A 259 -7.50 -22.12 5.04
N LEU A 260 -8.10 -20.92 5.06
CA LEU A 260 -8.87 -20.44 6.22
C LEU A 260 -10.18 -21.18 6.41
N ASP A 261 -10.81 -21.68 5.33
CA ASP A 261 -12.04 -22.46 5.41
C ASP A 261 -11.74 -23.78 6.10
N LEU A 262 -10.70 -24.50 5.68
CA LEU A 262 -10.26 -25.71 6.32
C LEU A 262 -9.81 -25.45 7.77
N ALA A 263 -9.12 -24.35 8.05
CA ALA A 263 -8.72 -24.00 9.41
C ALA A 263 -9.95 -23.86 10.32
N ALA A 264 -11.02 -23.21 9.85
CA ALA A 264 -12.28 -23.06 10.57
C ALA A 264 -12.99 -24.42 10.77
N GLU A 265 -13.03 -25.28 9.74
CA GLU A 265 -13.61 -26.63 9.82
C GLU A 265 -12.89 -27.50 10.86
N LEU A 266 -11.58 -27.37 10.99
CA LEU A 266 -10.76 -28.07 11.99
C LEU A 266 -10.89 -27.48 13.40
N GLY A 267 -11.63 -26.37 13.55
CA GLY A 267 -11.90 -25.72 14.83
C GLY A 267 -10.81 -24.75 15.28
N HIS A 268 -10.03 -24.22 14.34
CA HIS A 268 -9.10 -23.13 14.57
C HIS A 268 -9.80 -21.77 14.46
N ARG A 269 -9.19 -20.74 15.03
CA ARG A 269 -9.62 -19.35 14.86
C ARG A 269 -8.99 -18.81 13.58
N ALA A 270 -9.74 -18.85 12.49
CA ALA A 270 -9.31 -18.44 11.15
C ALA A 270 -9.66 -16.98 10.89
N VAL A 271 -8.68 -16.15 10.59
CA VAL A 271 -8.88 -14.70 10.39
C VAL A 271 -8.19 -14.27 9.10
N TRP A 272 -8.97 -13.75 8.15
CA TRP A 272 -8.43 -13.06 6.99
C TRP A 272 -8.27 -11.57 7.29
N ALA A 273 -7.05 -11.14 7.51
CA ALA A 273 -6.70 -9.78 7.92
C ALA A 273 -6.57 -8.83 6.72
N ARG A 274 -7.70 -8.48 6.10
CA ARG A 274 -7.72 -7.59 4.93
C ARG A 274 -7.79 -6.12 5.32
N GLY A 275 -7.13 -5.28 4.52
CA GLY A 275 -7.28 -3.83 4.62
C GLY A 275 -6.73 -3.22 5.91
N LEU A 276 -5.79 -3.87 6.58
CA LEU A 276 -5.23 -3.43 7.86
C LEU A 276 -4.64 -2.01 7.83
N GLY A 277 -4.17 -1.55 6.65
CA GLY A 277 -3.69 -0.18 6.50
C GLY A 277 -4.76 0.88 6.79
N ARG A 278 -6.06 0.56 6.60
CA ARG A 278 -7.18 1.48 6.89
C ARG A 278 -7.34 1.79 8.36
N ARG A 279 -6.83 0.92 9.24
CA ARG A 279 -6.87 1.14 10.70
C ARG A 279 -6.14 2.41 11.16
N ALA A 280 -5.10 2.80 10.44
CA ALA A 280 -4.29 3.98 10.75
C ALA A 280 -4.25 4.93 9.53
N PRO A 281 -5.40 5.52 9.13
CA PRO A 281 -5.55 6.22 7.86
C PRO A 281 -4.62 7.44 7.75
N VAL A 282 -4.42 8.19 8.84
CA VAL A 282 -3.52 9.34 8.87
C VAL A 282 -2.06 8.93 8.64
N THR A 283 -1.60 7.87 9.32
CA THR A 283 -0.23 7.37 9.16
C THR A 283 0.02 6.82 7.77
N VAL A 284 -0.90 6.01 7.26
CA VAL A 284 -0.76 5.40 5.93
C VAL A 284 -0.96 6.43 4.82
N GLY A 285 -1.94 7.32 4.94
CA GLY A 285 -2.13 8.43 3.99
C GLY A 285 -0.89 9.31 3.89
N ARG A 286 -0.30 9.67 5.04
CA ARG A 286 0.96 10.42 5.08
C ARG A 286 2.11 9.69 4.40
N SER A 287 2.27 8.40 4.67
CA SER A 287 3.32 7.60 4.04
C SER A 287 3.14 7.47 2.52
N GLN A 288 1.89 7.31 2.07
CA GLN A 288 1.57 7.29 0.64
C GLN A 288 1.88 8.65 -0.02
N TRP A 289 1.46 9.75 0.63
CA TRP A 289 1.76 11.08 0.12
C TRP A 289 3.27 11.34 0.00
N MET A 290 4.09 10.89 0.94
CA MET A 290 5.55 11.03 0.84
C MET A 290 6.11 10.45 -0.47
N GLY A 291 5.66 9.28 -0.87
CA GLY A 291 6.06 8.66 -2.13
C GLY A 291 5.47 9.36 -3.35
N LEU A 292 4.16 9.67 -3.33
CA LEU A 292 3.49 10.38 -4.43
C LEU A 292 4.14 11.75 -4.66
N ARG A 293 4.43 12.48 -3.60
CA ARG A 293 5.11 13.76 -3.65
C ARG A 293 6.48 13.65 -4.32
N ARG A 294 7.28 12.64 -3.95
CA ARG A 294 8.60 12.38 -4.57
C ARG A 294 8.46 12.17 -6.09
N TYR A 295 7.51 11.34 -6.52
CA TYR A 295 7.27 11.12 -7.95
C TYR A 295 6.88 12.41 -8.67
N ILE A 296 5.99 13.22 -8.09
CA ILE A 296 5.61 14.52 -8.68
C ILE A 296 6.83 15.46 -8.77
N GLU A 297 7.64 15.54 -7.72
CA GLU A 297 8.87 16.35 -7.69
C GLU A 297 9.90 15.90 -8.74
N GLU A 298 10.03 14.59 -8.97
CA GLU A 298 10.89 14.03 -10.02
C GLU A 298 10.39 14.40 -11.42
N ILE A 299 9.08 14.27 -11.67
CA ILE A 299 8.45 14.62 -12.95
C ILE A 299 8.61 16.12 -13.25
N GLU A 300 8.33 16.99 -12.28
CA GLU A 300 8.44 18.43 -12.48
C GLU A 300 9.90 18.86 -12.72
N ARG A 301 10.86 18.26 -12.04
CA ARG A 301 12.27 18.50 -12.30
C ARG A 301 12.67 18.11 -13.73
N GLU A 302 12.23 16.93 -14.19
CA GLU A 302 12.48 16.50 -15.57
C GLU A 302 11.79 17.43 -16.62
N ARG A 303 10.62 17.99 -16.28
CA ARG A 303 9.94 18.98 -17.14
C ARG A 303 10.72 20.27 -17.22
N GLU A 304 11.25 20.76 -16.10
CA GLU A 304 12.09 21.96 -16.06
C GLU A 304 13.39 21.76 -16.84
N GLU A 305 14.06 20.63 -16.68
CA GLU A 305 15.29 20.31 -17.40
C GLU A 305 15.07 20.24 -18.93
N ARG A 306 13.96 19.68 -19.38
CA ARG A 306 13.59 19.63 -20.81
C ARG A 306 13.17 20.98 -21.36
N GLY A 307 12.63 21.86 -20.54
CA GLY A 307 12.22 23.24 -20.88
C GLY A 307 13.34 24.27 -20.76
N ALA A 308 14.45 23.97 -20.08
CA ALA A 308 15.60 24.84 -20.01
C ALA A 308 16.32 24.89 -21.38
N PRO A 309 16.62 26.07 -21.96
CA PRO A 309 17.41 26.15 -23.17
C PRO A 309 18.80 25.54 -22.89
N ASP A 310 19.24 24.66 -23.80
CA ASP A 310 20.56 24.02 -23.77
C ASP A 310 21.65 25.09 -23.63
N PRO A 311 22.39 25.12 -22.50
CA PRO A 311 23.43 26.15 -22.29
C PRO A 311 24.59 26.05 -23.30
N ASP A 312 24.74 24.91 -24.02
CA ASP A 312 25.76 24.70 -25.03
C ASP A 312 25.29 24.98 -26.47
N GLY A 313 23.97 25.11 -26.71
CA GLY A 313 23.41 25.47 -28.04
C GLY A 313 23.77 26.88 -28.55
N ALA A 314 24.33 27.73 -27.71
CA ALA A 314 24.76 29.09 -28.06
C ALA A 314 26.20 29.19 -28.61
N ARG A 315 26.92 28.06 -28.73
CA ARG A 315 28.34 28.08 -29.18
C ARG A 315 28.61 27.57 -30.58
N VAL A 316 27.61 27.26 -31.37
CA VAL A 316 27.79 26.89 -32.79
C VAL A 316 27.20 27.98 -33.68
N GLY A 317 27.90 29.09 -33.82
CA GLY A 317 27.50 30.21 -34.69
C GLY A 317 28.44 31.41 -34.60
N ARG A 318 29.74 31.20 -34.85
CA ARG A 318 30.66 32.23 -35.36
C ARG A 318 31.74 31.58 -36.22
#